data_b586a27d6032350ccb5394f6247b4f2c
#
_entry.id   b586a27d6032350ccb5394f6247b4f2c
#
_cell.length_a   1.000
_cell.length_b   1.000
_cell.length_c   1.000
_cell.angle_alpha   90.00
_cell.angle_beta   90.00
_cell.angle_gamma   90.00
#
_symmetry.space_group_name_H-M   'P 1'
#
loop_
_entity.id
_entity.type
_entity.pdbx_description
1 polymer ?
#
loop_
_entity_poly.entity_id
_entity_poly.type
_entity_poly.pdbx_seq_one_letter_code
_entity_poly.pdbx_strand_id
1 'polypeptide(L)'
;MKKLILASNNKKKIKELKEILNNLPIEIKSLAEENIEIEVEEDGSTFEENAKKKAQEIYEFLVNRGEKDFLVLADDSGLAVDYLNGEPGIYSARYAGQHGNDAKNNEKLLENLKGVKKEDRGAKFVCQLAMFTESGEYYKVTGEVRGYIIEELNGDGGFGYDPLFFYEPLNKTFGELKPEEKNSISHRGVALKELKKVLMEII
;
A
#
# COMPACT_ATOMS: atom_id res chain seq x y z
N MET A 1 -14.18 -22.11 -5.23
CA MET A 1 -13.80 -20.77 -5.74
C MET A 1 -12.57 -20.35 -4.98
N LYS A 2 -11.50 -19.96 -5.69
CA LYS A 2 -10.24 -19.57 -5.03
C LYS A 2 -10.45 -18.39 -4.10
N LYS A 3 -9.76 -18.40 -2.97
CA LYS A 3 -9.73 -17.29 -2.01
C LYS A 3 -8.46 -16.46 -2.22
N LEU A 4 -8.56 -15.14 -2.19
CA LEU A 4 -7.43 -14.23 -2.08
C LEU A 4 -7.38 -13.67 -0.66
N ILE A 5 -6.39 -14.10 0.11
CA ILE A 5 -6.17 -13.66 1.48
C ILE A 5 -5.28 -12.43 1.48
N LEU A 6 -5.78 -11.32 2.00
CA LEU A 6 -5.04 -10.07 2.13
C LEU A 6 -4.22 -10.09 3.42
N ALA A 7 -2.90 -10.26 3.30
CA ALA A 7 -1.95 -10.28 4.41
C ALA A 7 -1.69 -8.87 4.96
N SER A 8 -2.73 -8.25 5.52
CA SER A 8 -2.70 -6.90 6.07
C SER A 8 -3.71 -6.77 7.20
N ASN A 9 -3.34 -6.00 8.24
CA ASN A 9 -4.24 -5.55 9.31
C ASN A 9 -4.69 -4.09 9.12
N ASN A 10 -4.19 -3.39 8.10
CA ASN A 10 -4.58 -2.02 7.80
C ASN A 10 -5.94 -1.97 7.09
N LYS A 11 -6.99 -1.58 7.84
CA LYS A 11 -8.37 -1.54 7.34
C LYS A 11 -8.55 -0.65 6.11
N LYS A 12 -7.82 0.46 6.02
CA LYS A 12 -7.91 1.42 4.90
C LYS A 12 -7.30 0.80 3.62
N LYS A 13 -6.14 0.15 3.73
CA LYS A 13 -5.54 -0.62 2.63
C LYS A 13 -6.44 -1.78 2.18
N ILE A 14 -6.97 -2.56 3.12
CA ILE A 14 -7.88 -3.67 2.82
C ILE A 14 -9.10 -3.19 2.04
N LYS A 15 -9.67 -2.05 2.43
CA LYS A 15 -10.80 -1.43 1.72
C LYS A 15 -10.45 -1.11 0.27
N GLU A 16 -9.34 -0.38 0.03
CA GLU A 16 -8.90 -0.04 -1.33
C GLU A 16 -8.61 -1.29 -2.17
N LEU A 17 -7.92 -2.29 -1.61
CA LEU A 17 -7.64 -3.56 -2.30
C LEU A 17 -8.94 -4.27 -2.72
N LYS A 18 -9.91 -4.38 -1.81
CA LYS A 18 -11.22 -4.99 -2.11
C LYS A 18 -11.99 -4.21 -3.18
N GLU A 19 -12.00 -2.88 -3.12
CA GLU A 19 -12.68 -2.03 -4.10
C GLU A 19 -12.07 -2.18 -5.50
N ILE A 20 -10.74 -2.20 -5.61
CA ILE A 20 -10.05 -2.31 -6.90
C ILE A 20 -10.19 -3.72 -7.49
N LEU A 21 -10.21 -4.76 -6.67
CA LEU A 21 -10.24 -6.16 -7.10
C LEU A 21 -11.66 -6.76 -7.20
N ASN A 22 -12.71 -5.99 -6.91
CA ASN A 22 -14.10 -6.46 -6.77
C ASN A 22 -14.69 -7.18 -7.99
N ASN A 23 -14.13 -6.96 -9.18
CA ASN A 23 -14.60 -7.53 -10.45
C ASN A 23 -13.96 -8.88 -10.80
N LEU A 24 -13.10 -9.42 -9.94
CA LEU A 24 -12.48 -10.72 -10.17
C LEU A 24 -13.36 -11.86 -9.64
N PRO A 25 -13.39 -13.03 -10.31
CA PRO A 25 -14.18 -14.19 -9.88
C PRO A 25 -13.48 -14.97 -8.74
N ILE A 26 -13.07 -14.26 -7.70
CA ILE A 26 -12.40 -14.80 -6.50
C ILE A 26 -13.02 -14.23 -5.24
N GLU A 27 -12.93 -14.95 -4.15
CA GLU A 27 -13.37 -14.49 -2.84
C GLU A 27 -12.24 -13.77 -2.13
N ILE A 28 -12.39 -12.46 -1.85
CA ILE A 28 -11.35 -11.65 -1.22
C ILE A 28 -11.61 -11.56 0.28
N LYS A 29 -10.66 -12.07 1.07
CA LYS A 29 -10.73 -12.12 2.54
C LYS A 29 -9.58 -11.39 3.19
N SER A 30 -9.87 -10.71 4.29
CA SER A 30 -8.83 -10.20 5.20
C SER A 30 -8.39 -11.29 6.18
N LEU A 31 -7.29 -11.07 6.90
CA LEU A 31 -6.83 -11.98 7.96
C LEU A 31 -7.92 -12.16 9.04
N ALA A 32 -8.59 -11.07 9.43
CA ALA A 32 -9.66 -11.12 10.43
C ALA A 32 -10.85 -11.98 9.97
N GLU A 33 -11.25 -11.91 8.69
CA GLU A 33 -12.34 -12.72 8.13
C GLU A 33 -12.01 -14.21 8.05
N GLU A 34 -10.72 -14.57 8.04
CA GLU A 34 -10.22 -15.95 8.07
C GLU A 34 -9.77 -16.39 9.47
N ASN A 35 -10.03 -15.58 10.51
CA ASN A 35 -9.61 -15.82 11.91
C ASN A 35 -8.08 -16.08 12.01
N ILE A 36 -7.29 -15.29 11.29
CA ILE A 36 -5.83 -15.31 11.32
C ILE A 36 -5.36 -14.14 12.16
N GLU A 37 -4.82 -14.42 13.34
CA GLU A 37 -4.31 -13.44 14.30
C GLU A 37 -2.77 -13.39 14.26
N ILE A 38 -2.22 -13.13 13.06
CA ILE A 38 -0.78 -13.01 12.86
C ILE A 38 -0.45 -11.55 12.62
N GLU A 39 0.51 -11.03 13.36
CA GLU A 39 1.14 -9.73 13.13
C GLU A 39 2.57 -9.97 12.67
N VAL A 40 2.84 -9.69 11.39
CA VAL A 40 4.16 -9.88 10.81
C VAL A 40 5.01 -8.65 11.07
N GLU A 41 6.19 -8.83 11.65
CA GLU A 41 7.15 -7.76 11.88
C GLU A 41 7.78 -7.29 10.56
N GLU A 42 7.63 -6.00 10.27
CA GLU A 42 8.22 -5.36 9.08
C GLU A 42 9.64 -4.85 9.41
N ASP A 43 10.61 -5.76 9.39
CA ASP A 43 12.02 -5.53 9.69
C ASP A 43 12.93 -5.51 8.45
N GLY A 44 12.34 -5.57 7.26
CA GLY A 44 13.04 -5.47 5.99
C GLY A 44 13.59 -4.06 5.72
N SER A 45 14.57 -3.98 4.84
CA SER A 45 15.20 -2.72 4.40
C SER A 45 14.55 -2.10 3.17
N THR A 46 13.63 -2.81 2.52
CA THR A 46 12.93 -2.40 1.31
C THR A 46 11.44 -2.72 1.39
N PHE A 47 10.62 -2.02 0.59
CA PHE A 47 9.21 -2.36 0.43
C PHE A 47 9.02 -3.81 -0.05
N GLU A 48 9.89 -4.29 -0.95
CA GLU A 48 9.83 -5.66 -1.47
C GLU A 48 10.06 -6.69 -0.37
N GLU A 49 11.08 -6.50 0.46
CA GLU A 49 11.39 -7.41 1.58
C GLU A 49 10.22 -7.49 2.57
N ASN A 50 9.64 -6.35 2.95
CA ASN A 50 8.50 -6.29 3.86
C ASN A 50 7.24 -6.92 3.25
N ALA A 51 6.90 -6.60 2.01
CA ALA A 51 5.75 -7.18 1.33
C ALA A 51 5.91 -8.71 1.18
N LYS A 52 7.09 -9.17 0.75
CA LYS A 52 7.39 -10.59 0.61
C LYS A 52 7.27 -11.33 1.95
N LYS A 53 7.88 -10.78 3.01
CA LYS A 53 7.84 -11.38 4.35
C LYS A 53 6.40 -11.54 4.84
N LYS A 54 5.57 -10.49 4.72
CA LYS A 54 4.15 -10.56 5.08
C LYS A 54 3.40 -11.64 4.31
N ALA A 55 3.58 -11.69 3.01
CA ALA A 55 2.91 -12.70 2.18
C ALA A 55 3.39 -14.11 2.51
N GLN A 56 4.70 -14.30 2.72
CA GLN A 56 5.31 -15.59 2.98
C GLN A 56 4.87 -16.17 4.32
N GLU A 57 4.89 -15.40 5.40
CA GLU A 57 4.49 -15.91 6.72
C GLU A 57 3.02 -16.35 6.76
N ILE A 58 2.14 -15.61 6.09
CA ILE A 58 0.73 -16.00 5.97
C ILE A 58 0.57 -17.22 5.06
N TYR A 59 1.32 -17.30 3.96
CA TYR A 59 1.35 -18.46 3.08
C TYR A 59 1.75 -19.73 3.85
N GLU A 60 2.87 -19.69 4.57
CA GLU A 60 3.37 -20.82 5.36
C GLU A 60 2.37 -21.24 6.45
N PHE A 61 1.71 -20.29 7.09
CA PHE A 61 0.65 -20.55 8.06
C PHE A 61 -0.53 -21.31 7.42
N LEU A 62 -1.01 -20.87 6.24
CA LEU A 62 -2.13 -21.52 5.55
C LEU A 62 -1.76 -22.92 5.06
N VAL A 63 -0.54 -23.12 4.54
CA VAL A 63 -0.03 -24.45 4.16
C VAL A 63 0.01 -25.39 5.37
N ASN A 64 0.55 -24.93 6.50
CA ASN A 64 0.62 -25.72 7.73
C ASN A 64 -0.77 -26.04 8.32
N ARG A 65 -1.75 -25.17 8.10
CA ARG A 65 -3.16 -25.36 8.47
C ARG A 65 -3.89 -26.34 7.53
N GLY A 66 -3.27 -26.69 6.38
CA GLY A 66 -3.85 -27.58 5.39
C GLY A 66 -4.91 -26.93 4.49
N GLU A 67 -4.92 -25.60 4.42
CA GLU A 67 -5.82 -24.84 3.53
C GLU A 67 -5.55 -25.14 2.07
N LYS A 68 -6.59 -25.02 1.25
CA LYS A 68 -6.57 -25.28 -0.19
C LYS A 68 -7.27 -24.15 -0.96
N ASP A 69 -6.99 -24.08 -2.26
CA ASP A 69 -7.62 -23.12 -3.17
C ASP A 69 -7.43 -21.65 -2.73
N PHE A 70 -6.22 -21.29 -2.27
CA PHE A 70 -5.91 -19.94 -1.82
C PHE A 70 -4.77 -19.27 -2.59
N LEU A 71 -4.78 -17.95 -2.53
CA LEU A 71 -3.71 -17.03 -2.89
C LEU A 71 -3.49 -16.10 -1.69
N VAL A 72 -2.26 -15.69 -1.45
CA VAL A 72 -1.93 -14.70 -0.42
C VAL A 72 -1.36 -13.46 -1.08
N LEU A 73 -1.91 -12.29 -0.77
CA LEU A 73 -1.45 -11.00 -1.27
C LEU A 73 -1.08 -10.08 -0.11
N ALA A 74 0.14 -9.57 -0.12
CA ALA A 74 0.59 -8.51 0.77
C ALA A 74 0.90 -7.23 0.00
N ASP A 75 0.74 -6.10 0.69
CA ASP A 75 1.07 -4.75 0.25
C ASP A 75 2.03 -4.11 1.25
N ASP A 76 3.17 -3.64 0.78
CA ASP A 76 3.96 -2.65 1.51
C ASP A 76 4.08 -1.39 0.67
N SER A 77 3.72 -0.25 1.28
CA SER A 77 3.55 1.01 0.57
C SER A 77 4.02 2.17 1.42
N GLY A 78 4.52 3.20 0.77
CA GLY A 78 4.92 4.41 1.47
C GLY A 78 5.20 5.57 0.53
N LEU A 79 5.51 6.69 1.17
CA LEU A 79 5.91 7.94 0.54
C LEU A 79 7.44 8.05 0.54
N ALA A 80 8.01 8.40 -0.59
CA ALA A 80 9.44 8.72 -0.71
C ALA A 80 9.58 10.16 -1.21
N VAL A 81 10.22 11.03 -0.41
CA VAL A 81 10.44 12.44 -0.73
C VAL A 81 11.88 12.64 -1.16
N ASP A 82 12.08 13.24 -2.33
CA ASP A 82 13.39 13.35 -2.94
C ASP A 82 14.37 14.19 -2.08
N TYR A 83 13.91 15.32 -1.56
CA TYR A 83 14.71 16.19 -0.67
C TYR A 83 15.16 15.51 0.63
N LEU A 84 14.37 14.54 1.10
CA LEU A 84 14.65 13.77 2.31
C LEU A 84 15.34 12.42 2.01
N ASN A 85 16.00 12.30 0.86
CA ASN A 85 16.70 11.08 0.43
C ASN A 85 15.80 9.81 0.48
N GLY A 86 14.52 9.95 0.17
CA GLY A 86 13.56 8.88 0.14
C GLY A 86 12.78 8.64 1.44
N GLU A 87 13.07 9.41 2.50
CA GLU A 87 12.22 9.35 3.71
C GLU A 87 10.81 9.90 3.41
N PRO A 88 9.78 9.43 4.12
CA PRO A 88 9.74 8.40 5.16
C PRO A 88 9.99 6.96 4.67
N GLY A 89 9.77 6.64 3.38
CA GLY A 89 10.05 5.33 2.80
C GLY A 89 9.29 4.20 3.53
N ILE A 90 9.98 3.13 3.88
CA ILE A 90 9.41 1.98 4.61
C ILE A 90 8.90 2.35 6.02
N TYR A 91 9.29 3.49 6.55
CA TYR A 91 8.82 4.01 7.85
C TYR A 91 7.57 4.88 7.75
N SER A 92 6.93 4.97 6.58
CA SER A 92 5.80 5.88 6.33
C SER A 92 4.69 5.79 7.38
N ALA A 93 4.29 4.58 7.79
CA ALA A 93 3.21 4.40 8.77
C ALA A 93 3.60 4.75 10.21
N ARG A 94 4.91 4.82 10.52
CA ARG A 94 5.46 5.07 11.86
C ARG A 94 6.51 6.18 11.88
N TYR A 95 6.46 7.10 10.93
CA TYR A 95 7.47 8.15 10.74
C TYR A 95 7.65 9.04 11.97
N ALA A 96 6.59 9.36 12.68
CA ALA A 96 6.64 10.10 13.95
C ALA A 96 6.74 9.18 15.19
N GLY A 97 7.07 7.89 15.01
CA GLY A 97 7.28 6.91 16.07
C GLY A 97 6.07 6.03 16.38
N GLN A 98 4.85 6.57 16.35
CA GLN A 98 3.63 5.82 16.61
C GLN A 98 3.01 5.32 15.31
N HIS A 99 2.81 4.00 15.20
CA HIS A 99 2.19 3.40 14.02
C HIS A 99 0.76 3.91 13.79
N GLY A 100 0.46 4.31 12.54
CA GLY A 100 -0.88 4.72 12.14
C GLY A 100 -1.34 6.09 12.64
N ASN A 101 -0.46 6.91 13.22
CA ASN A 101 -0.79 8.28 13.60
C ASN A 101 -0.53 9.23 12.43
N ASP A 102 -1.48 9.30 11.50
CA ASP A 102 -1.36 10.10 10.28
C ASP A 102 -1.12 11.59 10.59
N ALA A 103 -1.78 12.15 11.61
CA ALA A 103 -1.62 13.55 11.97
C ALA A 103 -0.18 13.90 12.36
N LYS A 104 0.43 13.10 13.25
CA LYS A 104 1.82 13.31 13.67
C LYS A 104 2.82 13.01 12.56
N ASN A 105 2.54 12.04 11.71
CA ASN A 105 3.38 11.74 10.55
C ASN A 105 3.39 12.90 9.55
N ASN A 106 2.23 13.50 9.27
CA ASN A 106 2.12 14.68 8.41
C ASN A 106 2.80 15.91 9.02
N GLU A 107 2.63 16.14 10.33
CA GLU A 107 3.29 17.23 11.06
C GLU A 107 4.82 17.12 10.96
N LYS A 108 5.37 15.93 11.23
CA LYS A 108 6.81 15.67 11.10
C LYS A 108 7.32 15.89 9.66
N LEU A 109 6.56 15.44 8.67
CA LEU A 109 6.92 15.65 7.26
C LEU A 109 6.99 17.15 6.92
N LEU A 110 5.98 17.93 7.32
CA LEU A 110 5.95 19.37 7.10
C LEU A 110 7.09 20.09 7.82
N GLU A 111 7.43 19.70 9.05
CA GLU A 111 8.57 20.28 9.78
C GLU A 111 9.89 19.99 9.08
N ASN A 112 10.09 18.76 8.59
CA ASN A 112 11.30 18.38 7.87
C ASN A 112 11.42 19.08 6.49
N LEU A 113 10.33 19.53 5.92
CA LEU A 113 10.30 20.28 4.65
C LEU A 113 10.15 21.80 4.82
N LYS A 114 10.23 22.30 6.04
CA LYS A 114 10.11 23.73 6.33
C LYS A 114 11.20 24.54 5.61
N GLY A 115 10.78 25.55 4.86
CA GLY A 115 11.68 26.38 4.07
C GLY A 115 12.20 25.76 2.78
N VAL A 116 11.83 24.52 2.48
CA VAL A 116 12.18 23.88 1.21
C VAL A 116 11.29 24.44 0.10
N LYS A 117 11.90 24.83 -1.01
CA LYS A 117 11.19 25.40 -2.15
C LYS A 117 10.32 24.37 -2.85
N LYS A 118 9.25 24.83 -3.52
CA LYS A 118 8.30 23.96 -4.22
C LYS A 118 8.99 23.00 -5.21
N GLU A 119 9.93 23.49 -5.98
CA GLU A 119 10.69 22.71 -6.98
C GLU A 119 11.51 21.55 -6.39
N ASP A 120 11.84 21.62 -5.10
CA ASP A 120 12.61 20.62 -4.37
C ASP A 120 11.73 19.67 -3.54
N ARG A 121 10.41 19.85 -3.57
CA ARG A 121 9.44 19.04 -2.78
C ARG A 121 8.90 17.82 -3.53
N GLY A 122 9.58 17.40 -4.61
CA GLY A 122 9.22 16.23 -5.39
C GLY A 122 9.13 14.96 -4.53
N ALA A 123 8.11 14.14 -4.80
CA ALA A 123 7.87 12.93 -4.06
C ALA A 123 7.21 11.86 -4.94
N LYS A 124 7.26 10.62 -4.48
CA LYS A 124 6.47 9.54 -5.06
C LYS A 124 5.83 8.69 -3.98
N PHE A 125 4.62 8.22 -4.24
CA PHE A 125 4.08 7.06 -3.56
C PHE A 125 4.53 5.78 -4.25
N VAL A 126 4.86 4.78 -3.46
CA VAL A 126 5.25 3.44 -3.91
C VAL A 126 4.32 2.41 -3.30
N CYS A 127 3.85 1.46 -4.10
CA CYS A 127 3.15 0.26 -3.64
C CYS A 127 3.91 -0.95 -4.16
N GLN A 128 4.41 -1.76 -3.26
CA GLN A 128 4.99 -3.06 -3.57
C GLN A 128 4.00 -4.15 -3.19
N LEU A 129 3.58 -4.92 -4.18
CA LEU A 129 2.75 -6.11 -3.98
C LEU A 129 3.61 -7.36 -4.02
N ALA A 130 3.32 -8.31 -3.15
CA ALA A 130 3.90 -9.64 -3.11
C ALA A 130 2.78 -10.65 -2.99
N MET A 131 2.77 -11.66 -3.87
CA MET A 131 1.73 -12.69 -3.89
C MET A 131 2.34 -14.08 -3.95
N PHE A 132 1.80 -15.00 -3.15
CA PHE A 132 2.07 -16.44 -3.24
C PHE A 132 0.81 -17.18 -3.67
N THR A 133 0.98 -18.15 -4.57
CA THR A 133 -0.05 -19.15 -4.87
C THR A 133 0.02 -20.29 -3.86
N GLU A 134 -1.02 -21.13 -3.79
CA GLU A 134 -1.01 -22.36 -2.99
C GLU A 134 0.19 -23.27 -3.32
N SER A 135 0.61 -23.31 -4.60
CA SER A 135 1.77 -24.10 -5.04
C SER A 135 3.13 -23.51 -4.63
N GLY A 136 3.15 -22.32 -4.04
CA GLY A 136 4.37 -21.61 -3.63
C GLY A 136 5.01 -20.76 -4.73
N GLU A 137 4.32 -20.55 -5.86
CA GLU A 137 4.80 -19.62 -6.88
C GLU A 137 4.70 -18.19 -6.36
N TYR A 138 5.75 -17.42 -6.58
CA TYR A 138 5.89 -16.05 -6.10
C TYR A 138 5.78 -15.04 -7.24
N TYR A 139 4.93 -14.05 -7.05
CA TYR A 139 4.74 -12.92 -7.95
C TYR A 139 4.96 -11.60 -7.21
N LYS A 140 5.58 -10.65 -7.88
CA LYS A 140 5.75 -9.29 -7.35
C LYS A 140 5.39 -8.24 -8.38
N VAL A 141 4.81 -7.15 -7.93
CA VAL A 141 4.44 -5.99 -8.76
C VAL A 141 4.72 -4.71 -8.00
N THR A 142 5.31 -3.73 -8.67
CA THR A 142 5.51 -2.39 -8.12
C THR A 142 4.65 -1.38 -8.86
N GLY A 143 3.96 -0.52 -8.13
CA GLY A 143 3.27 0.64 -8.67
C GLY A 143 3.81 1.91 -8.04
N GLU A 144 4.02 2.94 -8.86
CA GLU A 144 4.51 4.24 -8.41
C GLU A 144 3.67 5.36 -9.01
N VAL A 145 3.54 6.47 -8.28
CA VAL A 145 2.97 7.70 -8.80
C VAL A 145 3.79 8.89 -8.30
N ARG A 146 4.15 9.79 -9.21
CA ARG A 146 4.93 11.00 -8.91
C ARG A 146 4.01 12.18 -8.63
N GLY A 147 4.46 13.03 -7.72
CA GLY A 147 3.83 14.29 -7.36
C GLY A 147 4.78 15.15 -6.53
N TYR A 148 4.26 16.01 -5.71
CA TYR A 148 5.06 16.78 -4.75
C TYR A 148 4.29 17.07 -3.46
N ILE A 149 5.01 17.41 -2.40
CA ILE A 149 4.45 17.71 -1.09
C ILE A 149 4.15 19.21 -0.98
N ILE A 150 2.90 19.54 -0.72
CA ILE A 150 2.48 20.92 -0.46
C ILE A 150 2.75 21.34 1.00
N GLU A 151 2.58 22.61 1.31
CA GLU A 151 2.95 23.19 2.62
C GLU A 151 1.84 23.10 3.66
N GLU A 152 0.60 22.86 3.25
CA GLU A 152 -0.59 22.79 4.10
C GLU A 152 -1.43 21.58 3.73
N LEU A 153 -2.13 21.00 4.73
CA LEU A 153 -3.07 19.91 4.50
C LEU A 153 -4.25 20.39 3.62
N ASN A 154 -4.56 19.64 2.57
CA ASN A 154 -5.67 19.96 1.69
C ASN A 154 -6.48 18.68 1.36
N GLY A 155 -7.78 18.72 1.65
CA GLY A 155 -8.67 17.57 1.57
C GLY A 155 -8.67 16.70 2.84
N ASP A 156 -9.75 15.98 3.00
CA ASP A 156 -10.01 15.09 4.15
C ASP A 156 -10.23 13.62 3.76
N GLY A 157 -10.11 13.33 2.46
CA GLY A 157 -10.21 11.99 1.93
C GLY A 157 -8.92 11.16 2.07
N GLY A 158 -9.03 9.88 1.81
CA GLY A 158 -7.90 8.97 1.85
C GLY A 158 -7.34 8.71 3.24
N PHE A 159 -6.02 8.55 3.34
CA PHE A 159 -5.29 8.34 4.59
C PHE A 159 -3.80 8.65 4.43
N GLY A 160 -3.04 8.54 5.52
CA GLY A 160 -1.61 8.79 5.51
C GLY A 160 -1.27 10.21 5.07
N TYR A 161 -0.42 10.33 4.07
CA TYR A 161 0.05 11.60 3.52
C TYR A 161 -0.81 12.14 2.37
N ASP A 162 -1.95 11.55 2.08
CA ASP A 162 -2.83 11.94 0.97
C ASP A 162 -3.17 13.45 0.97
N PRO A 163 -3.43 14.12 2.11
CA PRO A 163 -3.70 15.56 2.13
C PRO A 163 -2.52 16.45 1.78
N LEU A 164 -1.30 15.92 1.77
CA LEU A 164 -0.08 16.66 1.43
C LEU A 164 0.47 16.32 0.04
N PHE A 165 0.07 15.19 -0.53
CA PHE A 165 0.57 14.72 -1.82
C PHE A 165 -0.24 15.30 -2.98
N PHE A 166 0.35 16.27 -3.67
CA PHE A 166 -0.28 16.96 -4.81
C PHE A 166 0.02 16.25 -6.13
N TYR A 167 -1.03 15.91 -6.85
CA TYR A 167 -0.98 15.25 -8.14
C TYR A 167 -1.31 16.24 -9.26
N GLU A 168 -0.29 16.74 -9.94
CA GLU A 168 -0.42 17.81 -10.95
C GLU A 168 -1.43 17.49 -12.06
N PRO A 169 -1.50 16.27 -12.65
CA PRO A 169 -2.42 16.01 -13.74
C PRO A 169 -3.89 16.29 -13.42
N LEU A 170 -4.28 16.18 -12.15
CA LEU A 170 -5.64 16.51 -11.69
C LEU A 170 -5.73 17.85 -10.94
N ASN A 171 -4.62 18.53 -10.72
CA ASN A 171 -4.52 19.76 -9.94
C ASN A 171 -5.18 19.66 -8.55
N LYS A 172 -4.95 18.53 -7.88
CA LYS A 172 -5.52 18.17 -6.57
C LYS A 172 -4.52 17.38 -5.74
N THR A 173 -4.68 17.43 -4.42
CA THR A 173 -4.06 16.44 -3.55
C THR A 173 -4.82 15.10 -3.62
N PHE A 174 -4.20 14.02 -3.20
CA PHE A 174 -4.90 12.75 -3.04
C PHE A 174 -6.02 12.83 -2.00
N GLY A 175 -5.88 13.71 -1.00
CA GLY A 175 -6.93 13.96 -0.01
C GLY A 175 -8.19 14.64 -0.58
N GLU A 176 -8.10 15.30 -1.73
CA GLU A 176 -9.23 15.94 -2.42
C GLU A 176 -9.92 15.01 -3.44
N LEU A 177 -9.33 13.83 -3.72
CA LEU A 177 -9.89 12.90 -4.69
C LEU A 177 -10.99 12.02 -4.05
N LYS A 178 -11.99 11.71 -4.86
CA LYS A 178 -12.93 10.65 -4.50
C LYS A 178 -12.22 9.30 -4.53
N PRO A 179 -12.69 8.29 -3.77
CA PRO A 179 -12.07 6.96 -3.75
C PRO A 179 -11.86 6.35 -5.14
N GLU A 180 -12.84 6.45 -6.01
CA GLU A 180 -12.78 5.91 -7.38
C GLU A 180 -11.72 6.61 -8.24
N GLU A 181 -11.62 7.95 -8.11
CA GLU A 181 -10.60 8.74 -8.82
C GLU A 181 -9.20 8.34 -8.33
N LYS A 182 -9.00 8.30 -7.00
CA LYS A 182 -7.73 7.88 -6.39
C LYS A 182 -7.36 6.46 -6.81
N ASN A 183 -8.28 5.51 -6.70
CA ASN A 183 -8.05 4.10 -7.04
C ASN A 183 -7.65 3.91 -8.53
N SER A 184 -8.07 4.80 -9.43
CA SER A 184 -7.73 4.73 -10.84
C SER A 184 -6.30 5.17 -11.17
N ILE A 185 -5.69 6.03 -10.33
CA ILE A 185 -4.40 6.68 -10.64
C ILE A 185 -3.32 6.47 -9.58
N SER A 186 -3.67 6.01 -8.39
CA SER A 186 -2.73 5.85 -7.27
C SER A 186 -1.69 4.75 -7.53
N HIS A 187 -0.62 4.79 -6.76
CA HIS A 187 0.41 3.74 -6.72
C HIS A 187 -0.18 2.34 -6.55
N ARG A 188 -1.17 2.18 -5.64
CA ARG A 188 -1.88 0.90 -5.42
C ARG A 188 -2.75 0.55 -6.62
N GLY A 189 -3.46 1.51 -7.20
CA GLY A 189 -4.23 1.30 -8.41
C GLY A 189 -3.38 0.84 -9.59
N VAL A 190 -2.20 1.46 -9.78
CA VAL A 190 -1.22 1.06 -10.81
C VAL A 190 -0.72 -0.36 -10.58
N ALA A 191 -0.27 -0.67 -9.36
CA ALA A 191 0.22 -2.01 -9.01
C ALA A 191 -0.86 -3.09 -9.21
N LEU A 192 -2.07 -2.83 -8.73
CA LEU A 192 -3.18 -3.80 -8.84
C LEU A 192 -3.67 -4.01 -10.27
N LYS A 193 -3.57 -2.99 -11.12
CA LYS A 193 -3.88 -3.14 -12.55
C LYS A 193 -2.94 -4.15 -13.22
N GLU A 194 -1.68 -4.13 -12.89
CA GLU A 194 -0.71 -5.12 -13.39
C GLU A 194 -0.93 -6.50 -12.74
N LEU A 195 -1.17 -6.56 -11.44
CA LEU A 195 -1.45 -7.82 -10.74
C LEU A 195 -2.71 -8.50 -11.25
N LYS A 196 -3.74 -7.74 -11.67
CA LYS A 196 -4.96 -8.32 -12.27
C LYS A 196 -4.66 -9.16 -13.50
N LYS A 197 -3.68 -8.78 -14.32
CA LYS A 197 -3.28 -9.56 -15.51
C LYS A 197 -2.79 -10.94 -15.10
N VAL A 198 -1.93 -10.99 -14.08
CA VAL A 198 -1.42 -12.23 -13.52
C VAL A 198 -2.56 -13.06 -12.90
N LEU A 199 -3.42 -12.43 -12.11
CA LEU A 199 -4.56 -13.11 -11.48
C LEU A 199 -5.48 -13.76 -12.50
N MET A 200 -5.78 -13.08 -13.61
CA MET A 200 -6.64 -13.61 -14.67
C MET A 200 -6.06 -14.84 -15.40
N GLU A 201 -4.76 -15.07 -15.30
CA GLU A 201 -4.09 -16.24 -15.89
C GLU A 201 -4.09 -17.44 -14.94
N ILE A 202 -4.19 -17.21 -13.63
CA ILE A 202 -4.02 -18.26 -12.60
C ILE A 202 -5.31 -18.60 -11.84
N ILE A 203 -6.39 -17.84 -12.01
CA ILE A 203 -7.73 -18.13 -11.42
C ILE A 203 -8.65 -18.72 -12.50
#